data_d3d05aa4780c5d95a8456e0d631eba69
#
_entry.id   d3d05aa4780c5d95a8456e0d631eba69
#
_cell.length_a   1.000
_cell.length_b   1.000
_cell.length_c   1.000
_cell.angle_alpha   90.00
_cell.angle_beta   90.00
_cell.angle_gamma   90.00
#
_symmetry.space_group_name_H-M   'P 1'
#
loop_
_entity.id
_entity.type
_entity.pdbx_description
1 polymer ?
#
loop_
_entity_poly.entity_id
_entity_poly.type
_entity_poly.pdbx_seq_one_letter_code
_entity_poly.pdbx_strand_id
1 'polypeptide(L)'
;MTIEKRIDIYVFICMKEFPLISVVTVSYNAIATIEQTILSVINQKYSAIEYIIIDGGSTDGTVDIIKKYEDKISYWVSERDNGIYDAMNKGIRHATGKIVGIINSDDWYEMDAFATVADLYLKKGDLYLYHGDIRYCLGKQETRVDSPNLNLSDFYKGSCVFHPTVFVPLAVYRKVGVFDTAYKIAGDYDFLLRCYLNSIKFMYINRIIANMRI
;
A
#
# COMPACT_ATOMS: atom_id res chain seq x y z
N MET A 1 -32.69 -13.50 -23.97
CA MET A 1 -32.36 -12.87 -22.70
C MET A 1 -33.30 -11.72 -22.50
N THR A 2 -34.22 -11.80 -21.54
CA THR A 2 -35.28 -10.84 -21.30
C THR A 2 -34.69 -9.49 -20.82
N ILE A 3 -35.45 -8.40 -21.08
CA ILE A 3 -35.07 -7.03 -20.67
C ILE A 3 -34.84 -6.96 -19.17
N GLU A 4 -35.62 -7.69 -18.35
CA GLU A 4 -35.43 -7.81 -16.89
C GLU A 4 -34.04 -8.35 -16.50
N LYS A 5 -33.60 -9.43 -17.14
CA LYS A 5 -32.23 -9.96 -16.90
C LYS A 5 -31.12 -8.99 -17.31
N ARG A 6 -31.38 -8.11 -18.27
CA ARG A 6 -30.42 -7.03 -18.63
C ARG A 6 -30.41 -5.92 -17.59
N ILE A 7 -31.58 -5.56 -17.04
CA ILE A 7 -31.69 -4.55 -15.98
C ILE A 7 -31.00 -5.07 -14.70
N ASP A 8 -31.24 -6.32 -14.32
CA ASP A 8 -30.58 -6.93 -13.15
C ASP A 8 -29.07 -6.98 -13.29
N ILE A 9 -28.55 -7.30 -14.50
CA ILE A 9 -27.11 -7.26 -14.77
C ILE A 9 -26.57 -5.83 -14.75
N TYR A 10 -27.30 -4.85 -15.29
CA TYR A 10 -26.90 -3.43 -15.24
C TYR A 10 -26.95 -2.86 -13.83
N VAL A 11 -27.98 -3.19 -13.04
CA VAL A 11 -28.10 -2.80 -11.64
C VAL A 11 -26.99 -3.47 -10.80
N PHE A 12 -26.70 -4.75 -11.04
CA PHE A 12 -25.59 -5.46 -10.36
C PHE A 12 -24.22 -4.89 -10.73
N ILE A 13 -24.01 -4.43 -11.97
CA ILE A 13 -22.76 -3.78 -12.41
C ILE A 13 -22.66 -2.36 -11.85
N CYS A 14 -23.78 -1.62 -11.74
CA CYS A 14 -23.81 -0.28 -11.13
C CYS A 14 -23.70 -0.28 -9.60
N MET A 15 -23.93 -1.42 -8.92
CA MET A 15 -23.80 -1.55 -7.46
C MET A 15 -22.48 -2.23 -7.03
N LYS A 16 -21.49 -2.34 -7.92
CA LYS A 16 -20.15 -2.78 -7.49
C LYS A 16 -19.54 -1.63 -6.69
N GLU A 17 -19.80 -1.61 -5.37
CA GLU A 17 -19.10 -0.70 -4.47
C GLU A 17 -17.61 -0.98 -4.58
N PHE A 18 -16.88 -0.02 -5.12
CA PHE A 18 -15.42 -0.10 -5.18
C PHE A 18 -14.88 0.02 -3.75
N PRO A 19 -14.14 -0.97 -3.24
CA PRO A 19 -13.61 -0.89 -1.88
C PRO A 19 -12.66 0.30 -1.76
N LEU A 20 -12.91 1.18 -0.79
CA LEU A 20 -12.00 2.29 -0.50
C LEU A 20 -10.62 1.73 -0.11
N ILE A 21 -9.58 2.18 -0.81
CA ILE A 21 -8.20 1.86 -0.52
C ILE A 21 -7.56 3.08 0.13
N SER A 22 -7.11 2.93 1.38
CA SER A 22 -6.27 3.93 2.04
C SER A 22 -4.83 3.68 1.64
N VAL A 23 -4.20 4.69 1.05
CA VAL A 23 -2.77 4.65 0.69
C VAL A 23 -2.03 5.56 1.65
N VAL A 24 -1.06 5.00 2.35
CA VAL A 24 -0.21 5.73 3.29
C VAL A 24 1.18 5.90 2.69
N THR A 25 1.63 7.14 2.55
CA THR A 25 3.03 7.46 2.25
C THR A 25 3.70 7.99 3.51
N VAL A 26 4.83 7.40 3.90
CA VAL A 26 5.69 7.90 4.96
C VAL A 26 6.89 8.62 4.37
N SER A 27 7.24 9.78 4.94
CA SER A 27 8.24 10.69 4.36
C SER A 27 9.13 11.29 5.43
N TYR A 28 10.42 11.42 5.13
CA TYR A 28 11.36 12.23 5.89
C TYR A 28 12.51 12.69 5.00
N ASN A 29 12.64 14.01 4.79
CA ASN A 29 13.65 14.63 3.93
C ASN A 29 13.77 13.96 2.53
N ALA A 30 12.65 13.96 1.79
CA ALA A 30 12.48 13.25 0.53
C ALA A 30 12.18 14.17 -0.67
N ILE A 31 12.67 15.41 -0.64
CA ILE A 31 12.41 16.43 -1.68
C ILE A 31 12.66 15.91 -3.11
N ALA A 32 13.67 15.07 -3.28
CA ALA A 32 14.07 14.57 -4.62
C ALA A 32 13.13 13.48 -5.18
N THR A 33 12.30 12.85 -4.35
CA THR A 33 11.60 11.61 -4.73
C THR A 33 10.10 11.65 -4.47
N ILE A 34 9.65 12.32 -3.42
CA ILE A 34 8.25 12.30 -2.95
C ILE A 34 7.24 12.69 -4.02
N GLU A 35 7.58 13.60 -4.93
CA GLU A 35 6.67 14.01 -6.01
C GLU A 35 6.31 12.84 -6.92
N GLN A 36 7.27 11.99 -7.26
CA GLN A 36 7.01 10.77 -8.03
C GLN A 36 6.09 9.81 -7.29
N THR A 37 6.29 9.63 -6.00
CA THR A 37 5.44 8.80 -5.14
C THR A 37 4.00 9.33 -5.14
N ILE A 38 3.81 10.63 -4.87
CA ILE A 38 2.51 11.29 -4.88
C ILE A 38 1.81 11.09 -6.22
N LEU A 39 2.49 11.38 -7.33
CA LEU A 39 1.93 11.25 -8.67
C LEU A 39 1.54 9.80 -8.99
N SER A 40 2.26 8.81 -8.49
CA SER A 40 1.92 7.40 -8.69
C SER A 40 0.62 6.98 -8.01
N VAL A 41 0.23 7.67 -6.93
CA VAL A 41 -1.02 7.43 -6.20
C VAL A 41 -2.17 8.21 -6.83
N ILE A 42 -2.02 9.51 -7.02
CA ILE A 42 -3.15 10.37 -7.47
C ILE A 42 -3.53 10.17 -8.95
N ASN A 43 -2.63 9.61 -9.76
CA ASN A 43 -2.88 9.32 -11.19
C ASN A 43 -3.40 7.88 -11.44
N GLN A 44 -3.68 7.11 -10.41
CA GLN A 44 -4.29 5.78 -10.58
C GLN A 44 -5.65 5.89 -11.28
N LYS A 45 -5.97 4.91 -12.12
CA LYS A 45 -7.31 4.83 -12.76
C LYS A 45 -8.42 4.35 -11.82
N TYR A 46 -8.09 4.10 -10.57
CA TYR A 46 -9.01 3.69 -9.53
C TYR A 46 -9.48 4.91 -8.74
N SER A 47 -10.79 5.10 -8.59
CA SER A 47 -11.35 6.35 -8.04
C SER A 47 -11.59 6.32 -6.52
N ALA A 48 -11.70 5.12 -5.91
CA ALA A 48 -11.99 4.99 -4.48
C ALA A 48 -10.68 4.93 -3.69
N ILE A 49 -9.96 6.04 -3.62
CA ILE A 49 -8.68 6.20 -2.92
C ILE A 49 -8.84 7.21 -1.80
N GLU A 50 -8.33 6.87 -0.61
CA GLU A 50 -8.05 7.78 0.48
C GLU A 50 -6.54 7.89 0.59
N TYR A 51 -5.98 9.05 0.24
CA TYR A 51 -4.54 9.26 0.26
C TYR A 51 -4.10 9.97 1.54
N ILE A 52 -3.16 9.37 2.27
CA ILE A 52 -2.65 9.83 3.57
C ILE A 52 -1.14 9.98 3.48
N ILE A 53 -0.61 11.14 3.91
CA ILE A 53 0.85 11.37 3.98
C ILE A 53 1.23 11.70 5.42
N ILE A 54 2.19 10.95 5.95
CA ILE A 54 2.79 11.19 7.26
C ILE A 54 4.25 11.58 7.06
N ASP A 55 4.54 12.85 7.29
CA ASP A 55 5.89 13.39 7.21
C ASP A 55 6.51 13.54 8.60
N GLY A 56 7.72 13.02 8.77
CA GLY A 56 8.47 12.97 10.04
C GLY A 56 9.10 14.30 10.48
N GLY A 57 8.60 15.43 9.97
CA GLY A 57 9.15 16.75 10.26
C GLY A 57 10.30 17.12 9.32
N SER A 58 10.12 16.95 8.02
CA SER A 58 11.11 17.31 7.00
C SER A 58 11.45 18.80 6.99
N THR A 59 12.71 19.10 6.65
CA THR A 59 13.25 20.46 6.60
C THR A 59 13.91 20.83 5.28
N ASP A 60 13.86 19.91 4.30
CA ASP A 60 14.55 20.03 3.01
C ASP A 60 13.66 20.59 1.88
N GLY A 61 12.38 20.93 2.14
CA GLY A 61 11.39 21.35 1.15
C GLY A 61 10.39 20.27 0.77
N THR A 62 10.48 19.07 1.33
CA THR A 62 9.51 17.97 1.13
C THR A 62 8.07 18.44 1.39
N VAL A 63 7.85 19.19 2.48
CA VAL A 63 6.52 19.70 2.86
C VAL A 63 5.92 20.64 1.82
N ASP A 64 6.74 21.42 1.12
CA ASP A 64 6.25 22.32 0.07
C ASP A 64 5.74 21.54 -1.15
N ILE A 65 6.36 20.39 -1.44
CA ILE A 65 5.86 19.46 -2.46
C ILE A 65 4.55 18.84 -2.03
N ILE A 66 4.41 18.39 -0.77
CA ILE A 66 3.14 17.83 -0.24
C ILE A 66 2.01 18.87 -0.38
N LYS A 67 2.24 20.10 0.03
CA LYS A 67 1.27 21.22 -0.09
C LYS A 67 0.84 21.49 -1.53
N LYS A 68 1.72 21.33 -2.50
CA LYS A 68 1.39 21.50 -3.94
C LYS A 68 0.26 20.57 -4.40
N TYR A 69 0.08 19.41 -3.72
CA TYR A 69 -0.91 18.39 -4.06
C TYR A 69 -1.96 18.19 -2.96
N GLU A 70 -2.08 19.12 -2.00
CA GLU A 70 -2.96 18.96 -0.84
C GLU A 70 -4.44 18.78 -1.20
N ASP A 71 -4.88 19.32 -2.33
CA ASP A 71 -6.25 19.16 -2.85
C ASP A 71 -6.56 17.71 -3.29
N LYS A 72 -5.55 16.85 -3.44
CA LYS A 72 -5.65 15.43 -3.80
C LYS A 72 -5.32 14.49 -2.63
N ILE A 73 -4.94 15.03 -1.47
CA ILE A 73 -4.54 14.28 -0.29
C ILE A 73 -5.65 14.39 0.74
N SER A 74 -6.18 13.23 1.18
CA SER A 74 -7.28 13.18 2.15
C SER A 74 -6.87 13.64 3.54
N TYR A 75 -5.62 13.35 3.92
CA TYR A 75 -5.02 13.77 5.19
C TYR A 75 -3.51 13.83 5.05
N TRP A 76 -2.89 14.86 5.60
CA TRP A 76 -1.44 14.90 5.79
C TRP A 76 -1.06 15.65 7.05
N VAL A 77 0.09 15.29 7.60
CA VAL A 77 0.71 15.95 8.74
C VAL A 77 2.23 15.92 8.61
N SER A 78 2.88 16.99 9.03
CA SER A 78 4.34 17.05 9.19
C SER A 78 4.66 17.31 10.64
N GLU A 79 5.17 16.30 11.32
CA GLU A 79 5.55 16.36 12.74
C GLU A 79 6.62 15.32 13.04
N ARG A 80 7.42 15.55 14.08
CA ARG A 80 8.41 14.56 14.52
C ARG A 80 7.76 13.23 14.85
N ASP A 81 8.38 12.17 14.39
CA ASP A 81 8.03 10.79 14.73
C ASP A 81 9.18 10.06 15.44
N ASN A 82 8.90 8.84 15.90
CA ASN A 82 9.88 7.94 16.52
C ASN A 82 10.47 6.92 15.54
N GLY A 83 10.46 7.22 14.25
CA GLY A 83 10.95 6.40 13.15
C GLY A 83 9.84 5.90 12.23
N ILE A 84 10.26 5.26 11.14
CA ILE A 84 9.39 4.88 10.02
C ILE A 84 8.13 4.09 10.43
N TYR A 85 8.23 3.16 11.38
CA TYR A 85 7.10 2.35 11.82
C TYR A 85 6.11 3.14 12.70
N ASP A 86 6.55 4.18 13.41
CA ASP A 86 5.64 5.11 14.08
C ASP A 86 4.86 5.93 13.05
N ALA A 87 5.53 6.43 12.01
CA ALA A 87 4.87 7.12 10.90
C ALA A 87 3.86 6.20 10.17
N MET A 88 4.24 4.95 9.85
CA MET A 88 3.32 3.96 9.27
C MET A 88 2.10 3.72 10.16
N ASN A 89 2.31 3.55 11.47
CA ASN A 89 1.24 3.35 12.44
C ASN A 89 0.32 4.58 12.56
N LYS A 90 0.87 5.80 12.48
CA LYS A 90 0.06 7.03 12.40
C LYS A 90 -0.86 6.99 11.17
N GLY A 91 -0.30 6.65 9.99
CA GLY A 91 -1.07 6.52 8.77
C GLY A 91 -2.18 5.45 8.86
N ILE A 92 -1.88 4.28 9.42
CA ILE A 92 -2.88 3.21 9.63
C ILE A 92 -4.02 3.68 10.55
N ARG A 93 -3.74 4.47 11.58
CA ARG A 93 -4.77 5.02 12.49
C ARG A 93 -5.73 5.99 11.79
N HIS A 94 -5.27 6.71 10.78
CA HIS A 94 -6.09 7.62 9.98
C HIS A 94 -6.83 6.91 8.84
N ALA A 95 -6.42 5.70 8.47
CA ALA A 95 -7.01 4.94 7.38
C ALA A 95 -8.46 4.52 7.69
N THR A 96 -9.39 4.85 6.79
CA THR A 96 -10.82 4.47 6.87
C THR A 96 -11.21 3.44 5.83
N GLY A 97 -10.36 3.19 4.85
CA GLY A 97 -10.58 2.24 3.77
C GLY A 97 -10.64 0.79 4.21
N LYS A 98 -11.17 -0.06 3.35
CA LYS A 98 -11.20 -1.52 3.57
C LYS A 98 -9.82 -2.14 3.50
N ILE A 99 -8.93 -1.56 2.71
CA ILE A 99 -7.60 -2.06 2.39
C ILE A 99 -6.61 -0.92 2.60
N VAL A 100 -5.45 -1.21 3.17
CA VAL A 100 -4.36 -0.25 3.36
C VAL A 100 -3.15 -0.68 2.55
N GLY A 101 -2.64 0.20 1.70
CA GLY A 101 -1.33 0.09 1.07
C GLY A 101 -0.38 1.09 1.71
N ILE A 102 0.87 0.70 1.95
CA ILE A 102 1.90 1.60 2.51
C ILE A 102 3.08 1.65 1.56
N ILE A 103 3.54 2.86 1.26
CA ILE A 103 4.68 3.08 0.38
C ILE A 103 5.60 4.16 0.94
N ASN A 104 6.90 3.97 0.81
CA ASN A 104 7.88 4.97 1.19
C ASN A 104 7.95 6.10 0.15
N SER A 105 8.42 7.27 0.55
CA SER A 105 8.49 8.47 -0.28
C SER A 105 9.52 8.46 -1.41
N ASP A 106 10.27 7.38 -1.56
CA ASP A 106 11.23 7.14 -2.64
C ASP A 106 10.80 6.03 -3.61
N ASP A 107 9.72 5.31 -3.28
CA ASP A 107 9.12 4.23 -4.08
C ASP A 107 7.84 4.71 -4.80
N TRP A 108 7.32 3.93 -5.75
CA TRP A 108 6.07 4.30 -6.46
C TRP A 108 5.30 3.07 -6.96
N TYR A 109 3.98 3.22 -7.08
CA TYR A 109 3.09 2.17 -7.58
C TYR A 109 3.02 2.12 -9.11
N GLU A 110 2.78 0.93 -9.65
CA GLU A 110 2.36 0.75 -11.04
C GLU A 110 0.94 1.27 -11.27
N MET A 111 0.64 1.70 -12.52
CA MET A 111 -0.59 2.43 -12.88
C MET A 111 -1.89 1.69 -12.53
N ASP A 112 -1.94 0.37 -12.67
CA ASP A 112 -3.16 -0.43 -12.45
C ASP A 112 -3.13 -1.22 -11.12
N ALA A 113 -2.21 -0.88 -10.21
CA ALA A 113 -2.01 -1.61 -8.96
C ALA A 113 -3.30 -1.66 -8.13
N PHE A 114 -3.94 -0.53 -7.92
CA PHE A 114 -5.11 -0.43 -7.03
C PHE A 114 -6.35 -1.12 -7.59
N ALA A 115 -6.61 -0.98 -8.88
CA ALA A 115 -7.72 -1.68 -9.54
C ALA A 115 -7.55 -3.20 -9.44
N THR A 116 -6.31 -3.69 -9.62
CA THR A 116 -5.99 -5.12 -9.52
C THR A 116 -6.21 -5.65 -8.09
N VAL A 117 -5.74 -4.90 -7.09
CA VAL A 117 -5.94 -5.25 -5.67
C VAL A 117 -7.41 -5.25 -5.30
N ALA A 118 -8.17 -4.21 -5.71
CA ALA A 118 -9.59 -4.09 -5.44
C ALA A 118 -10.41 -5.25 -6.02
N ASP A 119 -10.11 -5.64 -7.26
CA ASP A 119 -10.77 -6.77 -7.93
C ASP A 119 -10.53 -8.10 -7.20
N LEU A 120 -9.33 -8.31 -6.68
CA LEU A 120 -9.01 -9.52 -5.90
C LEU A 120 -9.64 -9.47 -4.52
N TYR A 121 -9.65 -8.30 -3.87
CA TYR A 121 -10.30 -8.12 -2.58
C TYR A 121 -11.81 -8.43 -2.66
N LEU A 122 -12.50 -7.95 -3.69
CA LEU A 122 -13.92 -8.27 -3.91
C LEU A 122 -14.20 -9.77 -4.06
N LYS A 123 -13.20 -10.54 -4.52
CA LYS A 123 -13.31 -11.99 -4.70
C LYS A 123 -12.91 -12.80 -3.46
N LYS A 124 -11.99 -12.28 -2.63
CA LYS A 124 -11.32 -13.03 -1.55
C LYS A 124 -11.62 -12.48 -0.16
N GLY A 125 -11.81 -11.16 0.00
CA GLY A 125 -12.22 -10.50 1.24
C GLY A 125 -11.09 -10.26 2.24
N ASP A 126 -11.47 -10.03 3.50
CA ASP A 126 -10.65 -9.48 4.57
C ASP A 126 -9.59 -10.43 5.16
N LEU A 127 -9.62 -11.73 4.82
CA LEU A 127 -8.70 -12.71 5.39
C LEU A 127 -7.44 -12.93 4.55
N TYR A 128 -7.26 -12.13 3.50
CA TYR A 128 -6.10 -12.22 2.62
C TYR A 128 -5.29 -10.93 2.66
N LEU A 129 -3.98 -11.08 2.72
CA LEU A 129 -3.02 -10.05 2.42
C LEU A 129 -2.65 -10.18 0.93
N TYR A 130 -2.69 -9.06 0.20
CA TYR A 130 -2.46 -9.03 -1.24
C TYR A 130 -1.07 -8.50 -1.53
N HIS A 131 -0.31 -9.15 -2.40
CA HIS A 131 1.06 -8.74 -2.73
C HIS A 131 1.44 -9.19 -4.14
N GLY A 132 2.43 -8.55 -4.74
CA GLY A 132 2.89 -8.89 -6.08
C GLY A 132 4.39 -8.79 -6.25
N ASP A 133 4.82 -8.69 -7.51
CA ASP A 133 6.21 -8.49 -7.89
C ASP A 133 6.65 -7.07 -7.58
N ILE A 134 7.96 -6.92 -7.36
CA ILE A 134 8.62 -5.64 -7.19
C ILE A 134 9.62 -5.40 -8.34
N ARG A 135 9.68 -4.16 -8.82
CA ARG A 135 10.72 -3.72 -9.75
C ARG A 135 11.73 -2.85 -9.02
N TYR A 136 13.01 -3.14 -9.19
CA TYR A 136 14.10 -2.30 -8.68
C TYR A 136 14.59 -1.34 -9.75
N CYS A 137 14.78 -0.09 -9.37
CA CYS A 137 15.18 0.98 -10.27
C CYS A 137 16.36 1.79 -9.73
N LEU A 138 17.39 1.97 -10.56
CA LEU A 138 18.49 2.90 -10.31
C LEU A 138 18.24 4.17 -11.12
N GLY A 139 17.77 5.24 -10.46
CA GLY A 139 17.26 6.43 -11.13
C GLY A 139 16.07 6.09 -12.04
N LYS A 140 16.22 6.28 -13.35
CA LYS A 140 15.20 5.94 -14.36
C LYS A 140 15.39 4.56 -15.01
N GLN A 141 16.49 3.88 -14.69
CA GLN A 141 16.82 2.57 -15.26
C GLN A 141 16.23 1.46 -14.40
N GLU A 142 15.44 0.59 -15.03
CA GLU A 142 15.06 -0.69 -14.45
C GLU A 142 16.30 -1.59 -14.33
N THR A 143 16.52 -2.19 -13.16
CA THR A 143 17.65 -3.09 -12.92
C THR A 143 17.22 -4.55 -12.90
N ARG A 144 16.11 -4.85 -12.22
CA ARG A 144 15.55 -6.21 -12.14
C ARG A 144 14.11 -6.18 -11.66
N VAL A 145 13.40 -7.28 -11.92
CA VAL A 145 12.09 -7.58 -11.32
C VAL A 145 12.24 -8.83 -10.47
N ASP A 146 11.80 -8.78 -9.23
CA ASP A 146 11.79 -9.94 -8.34
C ASP A 146 10.34 -10.34 -8.02
N SER A 147 10.10 -11.66 -8.06
CA SER A 147 8.85 -12.25 -7.58
C SER A 147 8.99 -12.74 -6.15
N PRO A 148 7.93 -12.72 -5.34
CA PRO A 148 7.96 -13.17 -3.96
C PRO A 148 8.22 -14.67 -3.84
N ASN A 149 8.78 -15.10 -2.71
CA ASN A 149 8.85 -16.51 -2.38
C ASN A 149 7.45 -17.00 -1.91
N LEU A 150 6.82 -17.84 -2.73
CA LEU A 150 5.48 -18.36 -2.43
C LEU A 150 5.49 -19.50 -1.38
N ASN A 151 6.68 -20.02 -1.04
CA ASN A 151 6.82 -20.96 0.08
C ASN A 151 6.90 -20.18 1.40
N LEU A 152 5.76 -19.85 1.98
CA LEU A 152 5.68 -19.06 3.21
C LEU A 152 6.32 -19.72 4.43
N SER A 153 6.60 -21.04 4.41
CA SER A 153 7.38 -21.68 5.47
C SER A 153 8.82 -21.13 5.55
N ASP A 154 9.29 -20.50 4.49
CA ASP A 154 10.62 -19.86 4.47
C ASP A 154 10.67 -18.51 5.18
N PHE A 155 9.55 -18.01 5.73
CA PHE A 155 9.57 -16.82 6.60
C PHE A 155 10.56 -16.94 7.76
N TYR A 156 10.85 -18.15 8.24
CA TYR A 156 11.90 -18.35 9.26
C TYR A 156 13.33 -18.10 8.77
N LYS A 157 13.52 -17.95 7.44
CA LYS A 157 14.83 -17.65 6.83
C LYS A 157 14.97 -16.18 6.40
N GLY A 158 13.83 -15.45 6.28
CA GLY A 158 13.78 -14.07 5.83
C GLY A 158 12.42 -13.70 5.27
N SER A 159 12.26 -12.46 4.79
CA SER A 159 11.01 -12.02 4.19
C SER A 159 10.71 -12.78 2.88
N CYS A 160 9.49 -13.30 2.77
CA CYS A 160 9.01 -13.96 1.57
C CYS A 160 8.31 -12.97 0.61
N VAL A 161 7.94 -11.79 1.08
CA VAL A 161 7.17 -10.78 0.34
C VAL A 161 7.84 -9.41 0.44
N PHE A 162 7.64 -8.59 -0.57
CA PHE A 162 8.21 -7.24 -0.64
C PHE A 162 7.21 -6.23 -0.08
N HIS A 163 7.54 -5.59 1.04
CA HIS A 163 6.64 -4.67 1.75
C HIS A 163 5.98 -3.61 0.85
N PRO A 164 6.67 -2.93 -0.09
CA PRO A 164 6.04 -1.90 -0.94
C PRO A 164 4.91 -2.45 -1.83
N THR A 165 4.87 -3.78 -2.07
CA THR A 165 3.82 -4.41 -2.89
C THR A 165 2.62 -4.87 -2.09
N VAL A 166 2.66 -4.72 -0.76
CA VAL A 166 1.68 -5.33 0.16
C VAL A 166 0.49 -4.41 0.40
N PHE A 167 -0.71 -4.99 0.23
CA PHE A 167 -1.98 -4.37 0.58
C PHE A 167 -2.68 -5.23 1.65
N VAL A 168 -2.99 -4.61 2.76
CA VAL A 168 -3.48 -5.27 3.97
C VAL A 168 -4.90 -4.82 4.27
N PRO A 169 -5.91 -5.70 4.34
CA PRO A 169 -7.22 -5.32 4.84
C PRO A 169 -7.14 -4.76 6.26
N LEU A 170 -7.88 -3.69 6.54
CA LEU A 170 -7.88 -3.06 7.86
C LEU A 170 -8.29 -4.02 8.98
N ALA A 171 -9.10 -5.03 8.66
CA ALA A 171 -9.44 -6.12 9.56
C ALA A 171 -8.23 -6.96 10.02
N VAL A 172 -7.20 -7.10 9.17
CA VAL A 172 -5.95 -7.80 9.52
C VAL A 172 -5.19 -7.02 10.58
N TYR A 173 -5.05 -5.69 10.44
CA TYR A 173 -4.42 -4.85 11.46
C TYR A 173 -5.16 -4.93 12.80
N ARG A 174 -6.49 -4.99 12.79
CA ARG A 174 -7.29 -5.17 14.01
C ARG A 174 -7.05 -6.52 14.68
N LYS A 175 -6.78 -7.57 13.90
CA LYS A 175 -6.56 -8.94 14.39
C LYS A 175 -5.12 -9.16 14.86
N VAL A 176 -4.13 -8.69 14.08
CA VAL A 176 -2.69 -9.02 14.26
C VAL A 176 -1.96 -7.91 15.02
N GLY A 177 -2.54 -6.71 15.07
CA GLY A 177 -1.89 -5.50 15.54
C GLY A 177 -1.16 -4.76 14.41
N VAL A 178 -0.64 -3.59 14.71
CA VAL A 178 0.14 -2.74 13.80
C VAL A 178 1.64 -3.04 13.92
N PHE A 179 2.51 -2.23 13.31
CA PHE A 179 3.96 -2.41 13.41
C PHE A 179 4.47 -2.19 14.85
N ASP A 180 5.43 -3.00 15.27
CA ASP A 180 6.13 -2.82 16.53
C ASP A 180 7.22 -1.73 16.34
N THR A 181 7.07 -0.61 17.04
CA THR A 181 7.98 0.53 16.96
C THR A 181 9.31 0.33 17.69
N ALA A 182 9.47 -0.77 18.41
CA ALA A 182 10.76 -1.16 19.00
C ALA A 182 11.78 -1.55 17.92
N TYR A 183 11.31 -2.05 16.77
CA TYR A 183 12.17 -2.30 15.63
C TYR A 183 12.59 -1.00 14.95
N LYS A 184 13.86 -0.89 14.59
CA LYS A 184 14.40 0.20 13.76
C LYS A 184 14.51 -0.20 12.29
N ILE A 185 14.71 -1.49 12.06
CA ILE A 185 14.78 -2.16 10.76
C ILE A 185 13.98 -3.45 10.88
N ALA A 186 13.40 -3.94 9.78
CA ALA A 186 12.69 -5.21 9.69
C ALA A 186 11.37 -5.32 10.50
N GLY A 187 10.75 -4.19 10.92
CA GLY A 187 9.42 -4.23 11.54
C GLY A 187 8.32 -4.62 10.55
N ASP A 188 8.52 -4.40 9.25
CA ASP A 188 7.69 -4.92 8.16
C ASP A 188 7.76 -6.45 8.09
N TYR A 189 8.97 -7.00 8.18
CA TYR A 189 9.16 -8.46 8.26
C TYR A 189 8.49 -9.05 9.51
N ASP A 190 8.65 -8.44 10.69
CA ASP A 190 7.97 -8.85 11.91
C ASP A 190 6.44 -8.88 11.72
N PHE A 191 5.87 -7.82 11.15
CA PHE A 191 4.43 -7.74 10.90
C PHE A 191 3.96 -8.85 9.94
N LEU A 192 4.68 -9.09 8.85
CA LEU A 192 4.35 -10.13 7.88
C LEU A 192 4.46 -11.53 8.49
N LEU A 193 5.48 -11.77 9.32
CA LEU A 193 5.65 -13.02 10.05
C LEU A 193 4.50 -13.23 11.05
N ARG A 194 4.09 -12.19 11.79
CA ARG A 194 2.92 -12.25 12.67
C ARG A 194 1.63 -12.55 11.88
N CYS A 195 1.46 -11.98 10.69
CA CYS A 195 0.35 -12.32 9.81
C CYS A 195 0.36 -13.81 9.45
N TYR A 196 1.49 -14.36 9.05
CA TYR A 196 1.64 -15.78 8.75
C TYR A 196 1.31 -16.67 9.95
N LEU A 197 1.86 -16.37 11.12
CA LEU A 197 1.61 -17.13 12.36
C LEU A 197 0.14 -17.05 12.83
N ASN A 198 -0.59 -16.00 12.50
CA ASN A 198 -2.01 -15.83 12.78
C ASN A 198 -2.93 -16.37 11.66
N SER A 199 -2.37 -17.19 10.76
CA SER A 199 -3.11 -17.85 9.67
C SER A 199 -3.79 -16.87 8.70
N ILE A 200 -3.25 -15.66 8.54
CA ILE A 200 -3.63 -14.76 7.46
C ILE A 200 -3.14 -15.36 6.15
N LYS A 201 -4.00 -15.41 5.16
CA LYS A 201 -3.65 -15.95 3.84
C LYS A 201 -2.93 -14.89 3.00
N PHE A 202 -2.00 -15.32 2.18
CA PHE A 202 -1.25 -14.46 1.26
C PHE A 202 -1.72 -14.73 -0.16
N MET A 203 -2.20 -13.67 -0.84
CA MET A 203 -2.70 -13.73 -2.21
C MET A 203 -1.68 -13.06 -3.14
N TYR A 204 -0.96 -13.89 -3.88
CA TYR A 204 -0.02 -13.40 -4.88
C TYR A 204 -0.74 -12.89 -6.11
N ILE A 205 -0.34 -11.72 -6.54
CA ILE A 205 -0.73 -11.06 -7.78
C ILE A 205 0.44 -11.20 -8.75
N ASN A 206 0.29 -12.00 -9.78
CA ASN A 206 1.33 -12.21 -10.79
C ASN A 206 1.48 -10.95 -11.67
N ARG A 207 1.90 -9.85 -11.08
CA ARG A 207 2.15 -8.54 -11.71
C ARG A 207 3.09 -7.71 -10.84
N ILE A 208 3.83 -6.82 -11.47
CA ILE A 208 4.55 -5.76 -10.76
C ILE A 208 3.51 -4.82 -10.16
N ILE A 209 3.61 -4.60 -8.86
CA ILE A 209 2.71 -3.74 -8.08
C ILE A 209 3.39 -2.43 -7.70
N ALA A 210 4.66 -2.51 -7.32
CA ALA A 210 5.43 -1.35 -6.90
C ALA A 210 6.85 -1.37 -7.47
N ASN A 211 7.44 -0.20 -7.50
CA ASN A 211 8.81 0.04 -7.91
C ASN A 211 9.59 0.56 -6.71
N MET A 212 10.75 0.01 -6.47
CA MET A 212 11.65 0.38 -5.39
C MET A 212 12.92 1.04 -5.94
N ARG A 213 13.26 2.17 -5.40
CA ARG A 213 14.51 2.87 -5.73
C ARG A 213 15.67 2.25 -4.97
N ILE A 214 16.84 2.06 -5.65
CA ILE A 214 18.09 1.54 -5.09
C ILE A 214 19.26 2.47 -5.41
#